data_b5113a55926fdd40b4ae25c6fa8a9fa6
#
_entry.id   b5113a55926fdd40b4ae25c6fa8a9fa6
#
_cell.length_a   1.000
_cell.length_b   1.000
_cell.length_c   1.000
_cell.angle_alpha   90.00
_cell.angle_beta   90.00
_cell.angle_gamma   90.00
#
_symmetry.space_group_name_H-M   'P 1'
#
loop_
_entity.id
_entity.type
_entity.pdbx_description
1 polymer ?
#
loop_
_entity_poly.entity_id
_entity_poly.type
_entity_poly.pdbx_seq_one_letter_code
_entity_poly.pdbx_strand_id
1 'polypeptide(L)'
;MGLIIMFLALFAVLMTIVGIALLVFYFIGFWKVFSKAGQAGWKSLIPWYNNWVLMVDICDMHIGYFIASLSIAVLTVFISMISVLLYGLEAYVANSILQIVTWVIGLISYAINFAVYYNLGKKFNKGTGWVILTFFFGIITIPLLGLSKKSVYTDVEVSKHSLFGSIGK
;
A
#
# COMPACT_ATOMS: atom_id res chain seq x y z
N MET A 1 0.87 36.92 18.78
CA MET A 1 0.02 35.72 18.75
C MET A 1 -0.80 35.60 17.46
N GLY A 2 -1.54 36.65 17.03
CA GLY A 2 -2.38 36.60 15.82
C GLY A 2 -1.62 36.28 14.50
N LEU A 3 -0.43 36.85 14.28
CA LEU A 3 0.38 36.61 13.09
C LEU A 3 0.85 35.16 12.98
N ILE A 4 1.20 34.52 14.10
CA ILE A 4 1.61 33.12 14.14
C ILE A 4 0.44 32.20 13.77
N ILE A 5 -0.75 32.47 14.32
CA ILE A 5 -1.97 31.71 14.03
C ILE A 5 -2.35 31.85 12.55
N MET A 6 -2.27 33.06 12.00
CA MET A 6 -2.53 33.32 10.58
C MET A 6 -1.55 32.57 9.69
N PHE A 7 -0.24 32.58 10.03
CA PHE A 7 0.79 31.84 9.29
C PHE A 7 0.54 30.32 9.33
N LEU A 8 0.23 29.77 10.52
CA LEU A 8 -0.10 28.35 10.68
C LEU A 8 -1.34 27.94 9.88
N ALA A 9 -2.39 28.82 9.89
CA ALA A 9 -3.61 28.57 9.11
C ALA A 9 -3.31 28.55 7.61
N LEU A 10 -2.54 29.53 7.11
CA LEU A 10 -2.15 29.59 5.69
C LEU A 10 -1.31 28.38 5.30
N PHE A 11 -0.36 27.98 6.14
CA PHE A 11 0.46 26.79 5.93
C PHE A 11 -0.39 25.52 5.89
N ALA A 12 -1.37 25.37 6.80
CA ALA A 12 -2.28 24.23 6.82
C ALA A 12 -3.11 24.14 5.54
N VAL A 13 -3.65 25.28 5.05
CA VAL A 13 -4.39 25.34 3.78
C VAL A 13 -3.49 24.93 2.62
N LEU A 14 -2.27 25.46 2.55
CA LEU A 14 -1.31 25.11 1.49
C LEU A 14 -0.99 23.60 1.49
N MET A 15 -0.72 23.03 2.68
CA MET A 15 -0.46 21.58 2.81
C MET A 15 -1.66 20.73 2.42
N THR A 16 -2.87 21.19 2.72
CA THR A 16 -4.11 20.50 2.29
C THR A 16 -4.24 20.48 0.76
N ILE A 17 -4.00 21.61 0.09
CA ILE A 17 -4.04 21.70 -1.37
C ILE A 17 -3.00 20.77 -2.00
N VAL A 18 -1.76 20.79 -1.49
CA VAL A 18 -0.68 19.89 -1.97
C VAL A 18 -1.06 18.43 -1.74
N GLY A 19 -1.63 18.09 -0.57
CA GLY A 19 -2.09 16.74 -0.27
C GLY A 19 -3.16 16.25 -1.26
N ILE A 20 -4.16 17.09 -1.55
CA ILE A 20 -5.20 16.75 -2.54
C ILE A 20 -4.59 16.58 -3.93
N ALA A 21 -3.67 17.45 -4.34
CA ALA A 21 -3.02 17.34 -5.65
C ALA A 21 -2.23 16.04 -5.77
N LEU A 22 -1.50 15.62 -4.73
CA LEU A 22 -0.77 14.36 -4.69
C LEU A 22 -1.72 13.15 -4.73
N LEU A 23 -2.86 13.20 -4.05
CA LEU A 23 -3.88 12.15 -4.11
C LEU A 23 -4.44 12.00 -5.54
N VAL A 24 -4.82 13.10 -6.17
CA VAL A 24 -5.32 13.07 -7.56
C VAL A 24 -4.25 12.51 -8.50
N PHE A 25 -3.02 12.96 -8.36
CA PHE A 25 -1.88 12.46 -9.13
C PHE A 25 -1.67 10.94 -8.93
N TYR A 26 -1.76 10.48 -7.67
CA TYR A 26 -1.66 9.06 -7.33
C TYR A 26 -2.76 8.24 -8.01
N PHE A 27 -4.02 8.65 -7.92
CA PHE A 27 -5.14 7.92 -8.53
C PHE A 27 -5.05 7.88 -10.06
N ILE A 28 -4.66 8.98 -10.71
CA ILE A 28 -4.46 9.01 -12.17
C ILE A 28 -3.36 8.01 -12.58
N GLY A 29 -2.25 8.01 -11.87
CA GLY A 29 -1.16 7.09 -12.14
C GLY A 29 -1.52 5.65 -11.88
N PHE A 30 -2.22 5.37 -10.79
CA PHE A 30 -2.66 4.03 -10.42
C PHE A 30 -3.69 3.48 -11.42
N TRP A 31 -4.64 4.31 -11.88
CA TRP A 31 -5.52 3.99 -13.01
C TRP A 31 -4.74 3.54 -14.24
N LYS A 32 -3.68 4.30 -14.59
CA LYS A 32 -2.82 3.97 -15.75
C LYS A 32 -2.04 2.68 -15.56
N VAL A 33 -1.58 2.35 -14.34
CA VAL A 33 -0.94 1.07 -14.04
C VAL A 33 -1.90 -0.08 -14.34
N PHE A 34 -3.15 -0.01 -13.87
CA PHE A 34 -4.18 -1.01 -14.15
C PHE A 34 -4.46 -1.13 -15.65
N SER A 35 -4.64 -0.01 -16.33
CA SER A 35 -4.88 0.00 -17.79
C SER A 35 -3.74 -0.62 -18.57
N LYS A 36 -2.48 -0.39 -18.16
CA LYS A 36 -1.31 -1.02 -18.79
C LYS A 36 -1.24 -2.52 -18.57
N ALA A 37 -1.74 -2.99 -17.44
CA ALA A 37 -1.83 -4.41 -17.10
C ALA A 37 -3.06 -5.10 -17.72
N GLY A 38 -3.77 -4.43 -18.66
CA GLY A 38 -4.96 -4.99 -19.31
C GLY A 38 -6.22 -5.00 -18.42
N GLN A 39 -6.15 -4.39 -17.23
CA GLN A 39 -7.29 -4.27 -16.32
C GLN A 39 -8.04 -2.96 -16.55
N ALA A 40 -9.35 -2.96 -16.34
CA ALA A 40 -10.12 -1.73 -16.40
C ALA A 40 -9.66 -0.74 -15.31
N GLY A 41 -9.25 0.46 -15.71
CA GLY A 41 -8.64 1.44 -14.80
C GLY A 41 -9.52 1.80 -13.59
N TRP A 42 -10.85 1.84 -13.75
CA TRP A 42 -11.78 2.14 -12.64
C TRP A 42 -11.67 1.15 -11.45
N LYS A 43 -11.18 -0.08 -11.68
CA LYS A 43 -10.94 -1.06 -10.62
C LYS A 43 -9.94 -0.56 -9.58
N SER A 44 -9.02 0.35 -9.97
CA SER A 44 -8.06 0.96 -9.06
C SER A 44 -8.70 1.89 -8.03
N LEU A 45 -9.92 2.37 -8.27
CA LEU A 45 -10.62 3.31 -7.39
C LEU A 45 -11.45 2.63 -6.29
N ILE A 46 -11.75 1.35 -6.45
CA ILE A 46 -12.57 0.62 -5.48
C ILE A 46 -11.67 0.06 -4.38
N PRO A 47 -11.82 0.54 -3.12
CA PRO A 47 -11.06 0.00 -1.99
C PRO A 47 -11.25 -1.51 -1.87
N TRP A 48 -10.24 -2.23 -1.39
CA TRP A 48 -10.17 -3.69 -1.25
C TRP A 48 -10.15 -4.44 -2.58
N TYR A 49 -11.02 -4.10 -3.53
CA TYR A 49 -11.04 -4.71 -4.86
C TYR A 49 -9.79 -4.35 -5.67
N ASN A 50 -9.29 -3.12 -5.53
CA ASN A 50 -8.03 -2.72 -6.15
C ASN A 50 -6.83 -3.58 -5.64
N ASN A 51 -6.80 -3.89 -4.35
CA ASN A 51 -5.77 -4.77 -3.78
C ASN A 51 -5.89 -6.20 -4.31
N TRP A 52 -7.13 -6.71 -4.43
CA TRP A 52 -7.35 -8.01 -5.07
C TRP A 52 -6.78 -8.04 -6.48
N VAL A 53 -7.22 -7.12 -7.34
CA VAL A 53 -6.79 -7.05 -8.73
C VAL A 53 -5.27 -6.84 -8.84
N LEU A 54 -4.70 -5.98 -7.98
CA LEU A 54 -3.26 -5.73 -7.97
C LEU A 54 -2.46 -6.98 -7.60
N MET A 55 -2.86 -7.67 -6.53
CA MET A 55 -2.12 -8.83 -6.01
C MET A 55 -2.32 -10.07 -6.88
N VAL A 56 -3.58 -10.38 -7.24
CA VAL A 56 -3.92 -11.64 -7.91
C VAL A 56 -3.83 -11.52 -9.41
N ASP A 57 -4.46 -10.50 -10.02
CA ASP A 57 -4.58 -10.39 -11.46
C ASP A 57 -3.35 -9.74 -12.12
N ILE A 58 -2.69 -8.76 -11.44
CA ILE A 58 -1.56 -8.02 -12.01
C ILE A 58 -0.22 -8.61 -11.58
N CYS A 59 -0.08 -8.95 -10.30
CA CYS A 59 1.18 -9.47 -9.75
C CYS A 59 1.26 -11.00 -9.74
N ASP A 60 0.23 -11.74 -10.16
CA ASP A 60 0.12 -13.21 -10.15
C ASP A 60 0.47 -13.82 -8.79
N MET A 61 0.14 -13.14 -7.71
CA MET A 61 0.37 -13.63 -6.37
C MET A 61 -0.73 -14.62 -5.95
N HIS A 62 -0.37 -15.59 -5.13
CA HIS A 62 -1.37 -16.50 -4.57
C HIS A 62 -2.41 -15.74 -3.75
N ILE A 63 -3.69 -16.11 -3.90
CA ILE A 63 -4.82 -15.49 -3.20
C ILE A 63 -4.64 -15.37 -1.68
N GLY A 64 -3.85 -16.28 -1.09
CA GLY A 64 -3.50 -16.27 0.33
C GLY A 64 -2.87 -14.97 0.80
N TYR A 65 -2.09 -14.26 -0.05
CA TYR A 65 -1.50 -12.96 0.29
C TYR A 65 -2.57 -11.89 0.45
N PHE A 66 -3.59 -11.90 -0.41
CA PHE A 66 -4.72 -10.98 -0.30
C PHE A 66 -5.53 -11.26 0.96
N ILE A 67 -5.87 -12.55 1.22
CA ILE A 67 -6.60 -12.95 2.43
C ILE A 67 -5.81 -12.56 3.68
N ALA A 68 -4.49 -12.80 3.71
CA ALA A 68 -3.63 -12.41 4.82
C ALA A 68 -3.63 -10.89 5.04
N SER A 69 -3.49 -10.09 3.97
CA SER A 69 -3.50 -8.63 4.08
C SER A 69 -4.84 -8.10 4.60
N LEU A 70 -5.95 -8.68 4.14
CA LEU A 70 -7.29 -8.33 4.60
C LEU A 70 -7.50 -8.70 6.07
N SER A 71 -7.08 -9.91 6.47
CA SER A 71 -7.16 -10.38 7.85
C SER A 71 -6.34 -9.51 8.79
N ILE A 72 -5.13 -9.12 8.39
CA ILE A 72 -4.27 -8.20 9.13
C ILE A 72 -4.95 -6.84 9.31
N ALA A 73 -5.55 -6.29 8.24
CA ALA A 73 -6.23 -5.00 8.31
C ALA A 73 -7.41 -5.04 9.29
N VAL A 74 -8.25 -6.07 9.21
CA VAL A 74 -9.38 -6.27 10.13
C VAL A 74 -8.89 -6.42 11.58
N LEU A 75 -7.90 -7.27 11.81
CA LEU A 75 -7.32 -7.49 13.13
C LEU A 75 -6.75 -6.20 13.73
N THR A 76 -6.04 -5.40 12.93
CA THR A 76 -5.48 -4.11 13.36
C THR A 76 -6.58 -3.13 13.78
N VAL A 77 -7.71 -3.07 13.07
CA VAL A 77 -8.85 -2.25 13.45
C VAL A 77 -9.42 -2.71 14.79
N PHE A 78 -9.63 -4.02 14.99
CA PHE A 78 -10.12 -4.54 16.27
C PHE A 78 -9.18 -4.22 17.43
N ILE A 79 -7.87 -4.43 17.26
CA ILE A 79 -6.87 -4.10 18.29
C ILE A 79 -6.91 -2.60 18.61
N SER A 80 -7.04 -1.74 17.59
CA SER A 80 -7.10 -0.29 17.78
C SER A 80 -8.35 0.12 18.58
N MET A 81 -9.51 -0.50 18.32
CA MET A 81 -10.73 -0.26 19.10
C MET A 81 -10.56 -0.66 20.57
N ILE A 82 -9.98 -1.83 20.82
CA ILE A 82 -9.68 -2.29 22.19
C ILE A 82 -8.68 -1.36 22.88
N SER A 83 -7.64 -0.90 22.16
CA SER A 83 -6.64 0.04 22.69
C SER A 83 -7.26 1.36 23.15
N VAL A 84 -8.21 1.90 22.40
CA VAL A 84 -8.94 3.12 22.79
C VAL A 84 -9.75 2.89 24.07
N LEU A 85 -10.43 1.74 24.17
CA LEU A 85 -11.18 1.37 25.36
C LEU A 85 -10.29 1.22 26.60
N LEU A 86 -9.18 0.50 26.48
CA LEU A 86 -8.22 0.30 27.58
C LEU A 86 -7.58 1.62 28.03
N TYR A 87 -7.31 2.52 27.10
CA TYR A 87 -6.81 3.84 27.44
C TYR A 87 -7.82 4.62 28.27
N GLY A 88 -9.11 4.59 27.90
CA GLY A 88 -10.20 5.21 28.65
C GLY A 88 -10.44 4.61 30.04
N LEU A 89 -10.04 3.33 30.25
CA LEU A 89 -10.09 2.63 31.52
C LEU A 89 -8.79 2.74 32.34
N GLU A 90 -7.84 3.56 31.90
CA GLU A 90 -6.51 3.74 32.53
C GLU A 90 -5.67 2.45 32.62
N ALA A 91 -5.99 1.45 31.82
CA ALA A 91 -5.27 0.17 31.76
C ALA A 91 -4.01 0.28 30.90
N TYR A 92 -3.09 1.16 31.26
CA TYR A 92 -1.92 1.53 30.44
C TYR A 92 -0.99 0.37 30.12
N VAL A 93 -0.78 -0.56 31.06
CA VAL A 93 0.09 -1.73 30.83
C VAL A 93 -0.49 -2.64 29.75
N ALA A 94 -1.79 -2.95 29.83
CA ALA A 94 -2.47 -3.77 28.83
C ALA A 94 -2.46 -3.09 27.44
N ASN A 95 -2.68 -1.77 27.41
CA ASN A 95 -2.59 -0.99 26.17
C ASN A 95 -1.18 -1.03 25.57
N SER A 96 -0.13 -0.92 26.38
CA SER A 96 1.26 -1.00 25.89
C SER A 96 1.58 -2.36 25.26
N ILE A 97 1.09 -3.45 25.82
CA ILE A 97 1.24 -4.79 25.24
C ILE A 97 0.55 -4.86 23.87
N LEU A 98 -0.70 -4.37 23.75
CA LEU A 98 -1.41 -4.34 22.47
C LEU A 98 -0.68 -3.49 21.41
N GLN A 99 -0.05 -2.39 21.81
CA GLN A 99 0.77 -1.59 20.90
C GLN A 99 1.96 -2.38 20.36
N ILE A 100 2.67 -3.13 21.19
CA ILE A 100 3.77 -3.99 20.75
C ILE A 100 3.27 -5.04 19.74
N VAL A 101 2.13 -5.70 20.03
CA VAL A 101 1.51 -6.66 19.11
C VAL A 101 1.18 -5.98 17.77
N THR A 102 0.64 -4.76 17.78
CA THR A 102 0.34 -4.00 16.57
C THR A 102 1.61 -3.70 15.75
N TRP A 103 2.71 -3.35 16.40
CA TRP A 103 4.00 -3.15 15.71
C TRP A 103 4.49 -4.41 15.01
N VAL A 104 4.40 -5.57 15.67
CA VAL A 104 4.80 -6.86 15.07
C VAL A 104 3.92 -7.20 13.86
N ILE A 105 2.61 -7.03 13.99
CA ILE A 105 1.65 -7.23 12.88
C ILE A 105 1.96 -6.26 11.73
N GLY A 106 2.31 -5.02 12.05
CA GLY A 106 2.74 -4.02 11.08
C GLY A 106 3.95 -4.46 10.25
N LEU A 107 4.97 -5.07 10.89
CA LEU A 107 6.13 -5.60 10.17
C LEU A 107 5.76 -6.68 9.15
N ILE A 108 4.82 -7.56 9.49
CA ILE A 108 4.30 -8.57 8.56
C ILE A 108 3.59 -7.90 7.37
N SER A 109 2.77 -6.89 7.65
CA SER A 109 2.10 -6.10 6.60
C SER A 109 3.11 -5.43 5.66
N TYR A 110 4.18 -4.84 6.19
CA TYR A 110 5.26 -4.26 5.39
C TYR A 110 5.96 -5.30 4.50
N ALA A 111 6.19 -6.51 5.00
CA ALA A 111 6.78 -7.59 4.20
C ALA A 111 5.87 -8.01 3.03
N ILE A 112 4.55 -8.10 3.25
CA ILE A 112 3.58 -8.37 2.18
C ILE A 112 3.60 -7.25 1.13
N ASN A 113 3.56 -5.99 1.55
CA ASN A 113 3.62 -4.84 0.63
C ASN A 113 4.93 -4.82 -0.18
N PHE A 114 6.06 -5.15 0.44
CA PHE A 114 7.33 -5.27 -0.27
C PHE A 114 7.26 -6.35 -1.36
N ALA A 115 6.67 -7.51 -1.06
CA ALA A 115 6.47 -8.58 -2.04
C ALA A 115 5.58 -8.13 -3.21
N VAL A 116 4.51 -7.36 -2.95
CA VAL A 116 3.66 -6.78 -3.99
C VAL A 116 4.47 -5.85 -4.90
N TYR A 117 5.22 -4.91 -4.34
CA TYR A 117 6.04 -3.98 -5.14
C TYR A 117 7.16 -4.67 -5.90
N TYR A 118 7.72 -5.75 -5.33
CA TYR A 118 8.71 -6.57 -6.01
C TYR A 118 8.14 -7.26 -7.25
N ASN A 119 6.98 -7.90 -7.13
CA ASN A 119 6.31 -8.54 -8.25
C ASN A 119 5.82 -7.50 -9.29
N LEU A 120 5.25 -6.40 -8.83
CA LEU A 120 4.87 -5.29 -9.71
C LEU A 120 6.08 -4.75 -10.49
N GLY A 121 7.22 -4.56 -9.81
CA GLY A 121 8.46 -4.13 -10.45
C GLY A 121 8.91 -5.08 -11.54
N LYS A 122 8.86 -6.39 -11.28
CA LYS A 122 9.17 -7.42 -12.29
C LYS A 122 8.25 -7.35 -13.51
N LYS A 123 6.94 -7.23 -13.30
CA LYS A 123 5.94 -7.11 -14.38
C LYS A 123 6.16 -5.88 -15.27
N PHE A 124 6.78 -4.84 -14.75
CA PHE A 124 7.13 -3.64 -15.50
C PHE A 124 8.62 -3.54 -15.88
N ASN A 125 9.36 -4.65 -15.78
CA ASN A 125 10.80 -4.73 -16.07
C ASN A 125 11.62 -3.65 -15.33
N LYS A 126 11.33 -3.47 -14.02
CA LYS A 126 12.03 -2.54 -13.14
C LYS A 126 13.01 -3.30 -12.24
N GLY A 127 14.18 -2.71 -12.05
CA GLY A 127 15.20 -3.27 -11.15
C GLY A 127 14.85 -3.10 -9.66
N THR A 128 15.60 -3.79 -8.80
CA THR A 128 15.43 -3.78 -7.33
C THR A 128 15.50 -2.36 -6.73
N GLY A 129 16.31 -1.46 -7.31
CA GLY A 129 16.36 -0.07 -6.87
C GLY A 129 15.01 0.65 -7.00
N TRP A 130 14.25 0.37 -8.05
CA TRP A 130 12.90 0.90 -8.21
C TRP A 130 11.94 0.35 -7.13
N VAL A 131 12.07 -0.94 -6.79
CA VAL A 131 11.26 -1.57 -5.73
C VAL A 131 11.49 -0.88 -4.39
N ILE A 132 12.76 -0.63 -4.03
CA ILE A 132 13.12 0.08 -2.79
C ILE A 132 12.55 1.49 -2.81
N LEU A 133 12.71 2.23 -3.91
CA LEU A 133 12.12 3.56 -4.04
C LEU A 133 10.59 3.54 -3.91
N THR A 134 9.93 2.53 -4.47
CA THR A 134 8.47 2.39 -4.38
C THR A 134 8.02 2.07 -2.97
N PHE A 135 8.79 1.29 -2.24
CA PHE A 135 8.49 0.96 -0.85
C PHE A 135 8.46 2.21 0.04
N PHE A 136 9.40 3.15 -0.15
CA PHE A 136 9.46 4.39 0.64
C PHE A 136 8.65 5.55 0.04
N PHE A 137 8.57 5.62 -1.28
CA PHE A 137 7.97 6.75 -2.02
C PHE A 137 6.88 6.30 -2.99
N GLY A 138 6.07 5.31 -2.61
CA GLY A 138 5.03 4.71 -3.46
C GLY A 138 4.04 5.73 -4.02
N ILE A 139 3.72 6.76 -3.24
CA ILE A 139 2.82 7.85 -3.67
C ILE A 139 3.33 8.62 -4.91
N ILE A 140 4.63 8.58 -5.17
CA ILE A 140 5.27 9.24 -6.32
C ILE A 140 5.63 8.21 -7.39
N THR A 141 6.23 7.09 -7.00
CA THR A 141 6.79 6.10 -7.93
C THR A 141 5.72 5.32 -8.68
N ILE A 142 4.59 5.01 -8.05
CA ILE A 142 3.46 4.32 -8.70
C ILE A 142 2.83 5.18 -9.80
N PRO A 143 2.50 6.48 -9.57
CA PRO A 143 2.06 7.36 -10.65
C PRO A 143 3.06 7.49 -11.78
N LEU A 144 4.33 7.64 -11.47
CA LEU A 144 5.39 7.72 -12.48
C LEU A 144 5.46 6.44 -13.33
N LEU A 145 5.26 5.26 -12.73
CA LEU A 145 5.16 3.99 -13.46
C LEU A 145 3.98 3.99 -14.43
N GLY A 146 2.81 4.45 -13.94
CA GLY A 146 1.60 4.53 -14.75
C GLY A 146 1.72 5.51 -15.92
N LEU A 147 2.27 6.69 -15.68
CA LEU A 147 2.37 7.77 -16.66
C LEU A 147 3.55 7.62 -17.61
N SER A 148 4.61 6.92 -17.24
CA SER A 148 5.81 6.75 -18.08
C SER A 148 5.50 5.92 -19.33
N LYS A 149 5.68 6.50 -20.52
CA LYS A 149 5.55 5.79 -21.81
C LYS A 149 6.54 4.65 -21.97
N LYS A 150 7.70 4.70 -21.27
CA LYS A 150 8.75 3.68 -21.31
C LYS A 150 8.44 2.45 -20.45
N SER A 151 7.49 2.55 -19.54
CA SER A 151 7.10 1.45 -18.67
C SER A 151 5.99 0.65 -19.34
N VAL A 152 6.38 -0.48 -19.94
CA VAL A 152 5.46 -1.43 -20.58
C VAL A 152 5.23 -2.57 -19.62
N TYR A 153 3.98 -2.99 -19.46
CA TYR A 153 3.63 -4.20 -18.73
C TYR A 153 4.04 -5.40 -19.58
N THR A 154 4.80 -6.28 -18.99
CA THR A 154 5.24 -7.54 -19.61
C THR A 154 4.63 -8.65 -18.80
N ASP A 155 3.82 -9.49 -19.42
CA ASP A 155 3.25 -10.68 -18.80
C ASP A 155 4.34 -11.77 -18.70
N VAL A 156 5.39 -11.44 -17.97
CA VAL A 156 6.38 -12.41 -17.55
C VAL A 156 5.68 -13.22 -16.48
N GLU A 157 5.35 -14.48 -16.80
CA GLU A 157 4.98 -15.46 -15.79
C GLU A 157 6.06 -15.41 -14.70
N VAL A 158 5.79 -14.70 -13.62
CA VAL A 158 6.66 -14.73 -12.45
C VAL A 158 6.56 -16.15 -11.96
N SER A 159 7.55 -16.97 -12.35
CA SER A 159 7.64 -18.38 -12.01
C SER A 159 7.08 -18.55 -10.60
N LYS A 160 6.06 -19.42 -10.45
CA LYS A 160 5.43 -19.80 -9.18
C LYS A 160 6.43 -20.29 -8.11
N HIS A 161 7.72 -20.19 -8.38
CA HIS A 161 8.87 -20.53 -7.56
C HIS A 161 9.54 -19.33 -6.86
N SER A 162 8.90 -18.18 -6.73
CA SER A 162 9.46 -17.11 -5.91
C SER A 162 9.22 -17.39 -4.42
N LEU A 163 10.30 -17.61 -3.71
CA LEU A 163 10.56 -17.63 -2.25
C LEU A 163 9.58 -18.37 -1.30
N PHE A 164 8.32 -18.63 -1.68
CA PHE A 164 7.34 -19.36 -0.86
C PHE A 164 6.53 -20.40 -1.67
N GLY A 165 6.91 -20.69 -2.90
CA GLY A 165 6.22 -21.63 -3.79
C GLY A 165 6.47 -23.13 -3.49
N SER A 166 7.22 -23.46 -2.44
CA SER A 166 7.52 -24.84 -2.04
C SER A 166 6.68 -25.35 -0.85
N ILE A 167 5.78 -24.53 -0.31
CA ILE A 167 4.92 -24.94 0.80
C ILE A 167 3.52 -25.21 0.23
N GLY A 168 3.32 -26.36 -0.39
CA GLY A 168 2.00 -26.77 -0.86
C GLY A 168 2.03 -27.73 -2.07
N LYS A 169 2.74 -28.85 -1.95
CA LYS A 169 2.44 -30.09 -2.66
C LYS A 169 2.22 -31.19 -1.65
#